data_317ec1906fbc200307f804c095105435
#
_entry.id   317ec1906fbc200307f804c095105435
#
_cell.length_a   1.000
_cell.length_b   1.000
_cell.length_c   1.000
_cell.angle_alpha   90.00
_cell.angle_beta   90.00
_cell.angle_gamma   90.00
#
_symmetry.space_group_name_H-M   'P 1'
#
loop_
_entity.id
_entity.type
_entity.pdbx_description
1 polymer ?
#
loop_
_entity_poly.entity_id
_entity_poly.type
_entity_poly.pdbx_seq_one_letter_code
_entity_poly.pdbx_strand_id
1 'polypeptide(L)'
;TELIGNGIANVVVPFFGGIPATGAIARTMANINNGGRTPVAGIVHTFVLLLVLLFLGSLVGLIPMSCLAGVLIVVSYNMSGWKTIVSMCKQSRSDIAVLFTTLLLTVIFDLTIAIEIGLVLAVILFIKRIMESTNISVIQDELDVHSDGEQDERLMVPRHTEVYEIEGPFFFGIANKFEELSHRRTDNTIRIIRMRKVSFIDATGIHNLEIFIQSALDEGHIIILSGVNQSVHAAIKNAGIVDMVGEENV
;
A
#
# COMPACT_ATOMS: atom_id res chain seq x y z
N THR A 1 -19.24 -7.43 -13.62
CA THR A 1 -20.66 -7.33 -14.06
C THR A 1 -21.13 -5.89 -14.18
N GLU A 2 -20.92 -5.04 -13.18
CA GLU A 2 -21.33 -3.63 -13.15
C GLU A 2 -20.76 -2.81 -14.32
N LEU A 3 -19.45 -2.93 -14.59
CA LEU A 3 -18.79 -2.26 -15.70
C LEU A 3 -19.34 -2.70 -17.06
N ILE A 4 -19.66 -3.99 -17.21
CA ILE A 4 -20.26 -4.51 -18.44
C ILE A 4 -21.67 -3.93 -18.63
N GLY A 5 -22.48 -3.92 -17.56
CA GLY A 5 -23.82 -3.32 -17.61
C GLY A 5 -23.79 -1.83 -17.96
N ASN A 6 -22.87 -1.09 -17.37
CA ASN A 6 -22.68 0.35 -17.67
C ASN A 6 -22.17 0.56 -19.11
N GLY A 7 -21.28 -0.31 -19.60
CA GLY A 7 -20.82 -0.29 -20.99
C GLY A 7 -21.95 -0.51 -21.99
N ILE A 8 -22.81 -1.53 -21.76
CA ILE A 8 -23.98 -1.80 -22.60
C ILE A 8 -24.95 -0.63 -22.58
N ALA A 9 -25.24 -0.08 -21.41
CA ALA A 9 -26.10 1.10 -21.28
C ALA A 9 -25.58 2.28 -22.10
N ASN A 10 -24.27 2.56 -22.04
CA ASN A 10 -23.64 3.66 -22.78
C ASN A 10 -23.59 3.44 -24.31
N VAL A 11 -23.67 2.19 -24.76
CA VAL A 11 -23.81 1.89 -26.20
C VAL A 11 -25.26 2.15 -26.66
N VAL A 12 -26.24 1.89 -25.80
CA VAL A 12 -27.66 2.03 -26.14
C VAL A 12 -28.16 3.48 -26.03
N VAL A 13 -27.70 4.25 -25.01
CA VAL A 13 -28.17 5.61 -24.72
C VAL A 13 -28.09 6.57 -25.92
N PRO A 14 -27.04 6.59 -26.77
CA PRO A 14 -26.98 7.48 -27.93
C PRO A 14 -28.09 7.26 -28.97
N PHE A 15 -28.62 6.04 -29.09
CA PHE A 15 -29.75 5.76 -30.00
C PHE A 15 -31.05 6.46 -29.58
N PHE A 16 -31.13 6.88 -28.30
CA PHE A 16 -32.25 7.65 -27.76
C PHE A 16 -31.91 9.13 -27.58
N GLY A 17 -30.81 9.61 -28.18
CA GLY A 17 -30.38 11.01 -28.07
C GLY A 17 -29.81 11.39 -26.70
N GLY A 18 -29.48 10.42 -25.86
CA GLY A 18 -28.88 10.65 -24.53
C GLY A 18 -27.37 10.79 -24.59
N ILE A 19 -26.80 11.38 -23.54
CA ILE A 19 -25.35 11.46 -23.33
C ILE A 19 -24.86 10.27 -22.50
N PRO A 20 -23.57 9.87 -22.61
CA PRO A 20 -23.02 8.82 -21.78
C PRO A 20 -23.20 9.10 -20.28
N ALA A 21 -23.52 8.07 -19.52
CA ALA A 21 -23.75 8.14 -18.09
C ALA A 21 -22.86 7.16 -17.33
N THR A 22 -22.50 7.52 -16.12
CA THR A 22 -21.76 6.64 -15.20
C THR A 22 -22.59 6.34 -13.96
N GLY A 23 -22.14 5.37 -13.16
CA GLY A 23 -22.77 5.03 -11.88
C GLY A 23 -22.75 6.23 -10.92
N ALA A 24 -23.92 6.58 -10.38
CA ALA A 24 -24.07 7.71 -9.47
C ALA A 24 -23.64 7.32 -8.05
N ILE A 25 -22.43 7.65 -7.64
CA ILE A 25 -21.89 7.32 -6.31
C ILE A 25 -22.74 7.94 -5.20
N ALA A 26 -23.00 9.25 -5.29
CA ALA A 26 -23.75 9.99 -4.26
C ALA A 26 -25.17 9.44 -4.04
N ARG A 27 -25.90 9.18 -5.12
CA ARG A 27 -27.27 8.65 -5.05
C ARG A 27 -27.30 7.21 -4.53
N THR A 28 -26.32 6.38 -4.93
CA THR A 28 -26.19 5.00 -4.46
C THR A 28 -25.89 4.96 -2.97
N MET A 29 -24.97 5.80 -2.48
CA MET A 29 -24.67 5.90 -1.05
C MET A 29 -25.86 6.40 -0.23
N ALA A 30 -26.59 7.39 -0.73
CA ALA A 30 -27.81 7.86 -0.08
C ALA A 30 -28.87 6.75 0.00
N ASN A 31 -29.04 5.96 -1.05
CA ASN A 31 -29.95 4.84 -1.07
C ASN A 31 -29.55 3.74 -0.07
N ILE A 32 -28.26 3.38 0.00
CA ILE A 32 -27.72 2.39 0.95
C ILE A 32 -27.91 2.87 2.39
N ASN A 33 -27.61 4.14 2.67
CA ASN A 33 -27.75 4.73 4.00
C ASN A 33 -29.21 4.77 4.47
N ASN A 34 -30.17 4.82 3.54
CA ASN A 34 -31.60 4.73 3.80
C ASN A 34 -32.17 3.29 3.72
N GLY A 35 -31.32 2.27 3.70
CA GLY A 35 -31.71 0.87 3.78
C GLY A 35 -31.96 0.17 2.43
N GLY A 36 -31.69 0.82 1.30
CA GLY A 36 -31.79 0.20 -0.02
C GLY A 36 -30.70 -0.86 -0.23
N ARG A 37 -31.12 -2.08 -0.60
CA ARG A 37 -30.19 -3.21 -0.76
C ARG A 37 -30.29 -3.91 -2.12
N THR A 38 -31.17 -3.45 -2.99
CA THR A 38 -31.46 -4.14 -4.25
C THR A 38 -31.45 -3.17 -5.42
N PRO A 39 -31.17 -3.65 -6.65
CA PRO A 39 -31.24 -2.83 -7.88
C PRO A 39 -32.65 -2.27 -8.17
N VAL A 40 -33.69 -2.85 -7.56
CA VAL A 40 -35.08 -2.41 -7.73
C VAL A 40 -35.26 -0.94 -7.38
N ALA A 41 -34.54 -0.45 -6.36
CA ALA A 41 -34.57 0.98 -6.01
C ALA A 41 -34.14 1.88 -7.17
N GLY A 42 -33.14 1.48 -7.97
CA GLY A 42 -32.71 2.20 -9.17
C GLY A 42 -33.76 2.20 -10.28
N ILE A 43 -34.46 1.08 -10.48
CA ILE A 43 -35.55 0.97 -11.46
C ILE A 43 -36.72 1.87 -11.06
N VAL A 44 -37.13 1.82 -9.80
CA VAL A 44 -38.21 2.69 -9.26
C VAL A 44 -37.81 4.17 -9.41
N HIS A 45 -36.58 4.53 -9.07
CA HIS A 45 -36.07 5.89 -9.24
C HIS A 45 -36.18 6.37 -10.69
N THR A 46 -35.76 5.54 -11.65
CA THR A 46 -35.84 5.89 -13.08
C THR A 46 -37.28 6.05 -13.53
N PHE A 47 -38.17 5.18 -13.09
CA PHE A 47 -39.60 5.28 -13.41
C PHE A 47 -40.23 6.54 -12.82
N VAL A 48 -39.94 6.89 -11.59
CA VAL A 48 -40.39 8.12 -10.95
C VAL A 48 -39.90 9.36 -11.70
N LEU A 49 -38.60 9.37 -12.08
CA LEU A 49 -38.04 10.48 -12.87
C LEU A 49 -38.74 10.62 -14.23
N LEU A 50 -39.06 9.50 -14.90
CA LEU A 50 -39.81 9.54 -16.14
C LEU A 50 -41.21 10.15 -15.95
N LEU A 51 -41.93 9.76 -14.89
CA LEU A 51 -43.23 10.34 -14.56
C LEU A 51 -43.14 11.85 -14.26
N VAL A 52 -42.12 12.23 -13.49
CA VAL A 52 -41.85 13.65 -13.20
C VAL A 52 -41.60 14.44 -14.48
N LEU A 53 -40.81 13.92 -15.40
CA LEU A 53 -40.49 14.54 -16.67
C LEU A 53 -41.77 14.74 -17.55
N LEU A 54 -42.62 13.70 -17.61
CA LEU A 54 -43.80 13.72 -18.47
C LEU A 54 -44.98 14.59 -17.92
N PHE A 55 -45.19 14.55 -16.61
CA PHE A 55 -46.39 15.14 -15.99
C PHE A 55 -46.13 16.33 -15.07
N LEU A 56 -44.95 16.36 -14.39
CA LEU A 56 -44.67 17.35 -13.35
C LEU A 56 -43.57 18.36 -13.73
N GLY A 57 -43.10 18.37 -14.97
CA GLY A 57 -42.02 19.26 -15.41
C GLY A 57 -42.22 20.74 -15.09
N SER A 58 -43.44 21.24 -15.28
CA SER A 58 -43.80 22.63 -14.93
C SER A 58 -43.81 22.92 -13.43
N LEU A 59 -44.16 21.94 -12.58
CA LEU A 59 -44.13 22.06 -11.13
C LEU A 59 -42.69 22.01 -10.58
N VAL A 60 -41.83 21.18 -11.15
CA VAL A 60 -40.42 21.08 -10.75
C VAL A 60 -39.68 22.40 -11.05
N GLY A 61 -40.07 23.11 -12.13
CA GLY A 61 -39.49 24.41 -12.46
C GLY A 61 -39.79 25.51 -11.41
N LEU A 62 -40.76 25.30 -10.53
CA LEU A 62 -41.08 26.23 -9.44
C LEU A 62 -40.22 26.05 -8.18
N ILE A 63 -39.38 24.98 -8.14
CA ILE A 63 -38.49 24.73 -7.01
C ILE A 63 -37.37 25.79 -7.00
N PRO A 64 -37.26 26.61 -5.94
CA PRO A 64 -36.22 27.63 -5.87
C PRO A 64 -34.82 26.99 -5.74
N MET A 65 -33.81 27.56 -6.40
CA MET A 65 -32.42 27.11 -6.35
C MET A 65 -31.86 27.05 -4.93
N SER A 66 -32.33 27.93 -4.04
CA SER A 66 -31.93 27.92 -2.62
C SER A 66 -32.35 26.63 -1.89
N CYS A 67 -33.50 26.06 -2.24
CA CYS A 67 -33.94 24.78 -1.69
C CYS A 67 -33.03 23.64 -2.16
N LEU A 68 -32.70 23.61 -3.44
CA LEU A 68 -31.77 22.63 -3.99
C LEU A 68 -30.37 22.74 -3.37
N ALA A 69 -29.88 23.97 -3.16
CA ALA A 69 -28.61 24.22 -2.48
C ALA A 69 -28.62 23.68 -1.04
N GLY A 70 -29.72 23.91 -0.30
CA GLY A 70 -29.89 23.38 1.06
C GLY A 70 -29.83 21.84 1.10
N VAL A 71 -30.51 21.17 0.17
CA VAL A 71 -30.49 19.72 0.04
C VAL A 71 -29.08 19.23 -0.27
N LEU A 72 -28.35 19.88 -1.19
CA LEU A 72 -26.99 19.52 -1.54
C LEU A 72 -26.02 19.66 -0.35
N ILE A 73 -26.16 20.70 0.47
CA ILE A 73 -25.33 20.88 1.69
C ILE A 73 -25.56 19.73 2.66
N VAL A 74 -26.82 19.36 2.93
CA VAL A 74 -27.14 18.25 3.83
C VAL A 74 -26.62 16.92 3.29
N VAL A 75 -26.78 16.66 2.00
CA VAL A 75 -26.27 15.45 1.36
C VAL A 75 -24.73 15.40 1.44
N SER A 76 -24.04 16.51 1.16
CA SER A 76 -22.57 16.60 1.25
C SER A 76 -22.09 16.35 2.68
N TYR A 77 -22.76 16.91 3.68
CA TYR A 77 -22.44 16.67 5.08
C TYR A 77 -22.59 15.19 5.46
N ASN A 78 -23.70 14.57 5.09
CA ASN A 78 -23.96 13.16 5.38
C ASN A 78 -22.98 12.22 4.65
N MET A 79 -22.49 12.63 3.48
CA MET A 79 -21.51 11.87 2.69
C MET A 79 -20.07 12.11 3.08
N SER A 80 -19.77 13.21 3.78
CA SER A 80 -18.38 13.60 4.11
C SER A 80 -17.63 12.56 4.97
N GLY A 81 -18.36 11.66 5.63
CA GLY A 81 -17.75 10.64 6.50
C GLY A 81 -16.94 11.27 7.64
N TRP A 82 -17.39 12.36 8.22
CA TRP A 82 -16.67 13.15 9.22
C TRP A 82 -16.01 12.31 10.32
N LYS A 83 -16.70 11.28 10.80
CA LYS A 83 -16.15 10.34 11.81
C LYS A 83 -14.90 9.61 11.30
N THR A 84 -14.90 9.24 10.02
CA THR A 84 -13.77 8.58 9.37
C THR A 84 -12.60 9.54 9.20
N ILE A 85 -12.85 10.79 8.78
CA ILE A 85 -11.83 11.83 8.66
C ILE A 85 -11.15 12.08 10.02
N VAL A 86 -11.93 12.26 11.08
CA VAL A 86 -11.40 12.45 12.45
C VAL A 86 -10.60 11.23 12.92
N SER A 87 -11.03 10.02 12.58
CA SER A 87 -10.30 8.79 12.88
C SER A 87 -8.97 8.73 12.13
N MET A 88 -8.96 9.07 10.84
CA MET A 88 -7.74 9.12 10.01
C MET A 88 -6.73 10.15 10.50
N CYS A 89 -7.21 11.32 10.98
CA CYS A 89 -6.35 12.34 11.57
C CYS A 89 -5.61 11.91 12.85
N LYS A 90 -6.03 10.80 13.47
CA LYS A 90 -5.36 10.19 14.63
C LYS A 90 -4.33 9.11 14.25
N GLN A 91 -4.27 8.73 12.98
CA GLN A 91 -3.39 7.68 12.48
C GLN A 91 -2.06 8.25 11.95
N SER A 92 -1.62 7.80 10.80
CA SER A 92 -0.33 8.15 10.25
C SER A 92 -0.32 9.56 9.63
N ARG A 93 0.78 10.29 9.83
CA ARG A 93 0.98 11.62 9.22
C ARG A 93 0.96 11.56 7.68
N SER A 94 1.39 10.45 7.11
CA SER A 94 1.40 10.24 5.66
C SER A 94 -0.03 10.20 5.09
N ASP A 95 -0.95 9.50 5.76
CA ASP A 95 -2.34 9.37 5.31
C ASP A 95 -3.07 10.72 5.41
N ILE A 96 -2.75 11.50 6.45
CA ILE A 96 -3.26 12.87 6.61
C ILE A 96 -2.76 13.76 5.46
N ALA A 97 -1.49 13.67 5.09
CA ALA A 97 -0.93 14.46 3.99
C ALA A 97 -1.62 14.14 2.65
N VAL A 98 -1.86 12.86 2.34
CA VAL A 98 -2.61 12.45 1.15
C VAL A 98 -4.03 12.99 1.18
N LEU A 99 -4.75 12.83 2.30
CA LEU A 99 -6.12 13.28 2.47
C LEU A 99 -6.26 14.79 2.21
N PHE A 100 -5.43 15.61 2.86
CA PHE A 100 -5.52 17.06 2.70
C PHE A 100 -5.07 17.53 1.32
N THR A 101 -4.05 16.91 0.74
CA THR A 101 -3.59 17.24 -0.62
C THR A 101 -4.66 16.93 -1.65
N THR A 102 -5.27 15.74 -1.60
CA THR A 102 -6.34 15.37 -2.52
C THR A 102 -7.58 16.24 -2.33
N LEU A 103 -7.96 16.54 -1.09
CA LEU A 103 -9.08 17.44 -0.81
C LEU A 103 -8.84 18.84 -1.41
N LEU A 104 -7.66 19.42 -1.17
CA LEU A 104 -7.31 20.75 -1.67
C LEU A 104 -7.31 20.79 -3.20
N LEU A 105 -6.70 19.78 -3.83
CA LEU A 105 -6.66 19.69 -5.29
C LEU A 105 -8.05 19.50 -5.90
N THR A 106 -8.93 18.75 -5.25
CA THR A 106 -10.32 18.57 -5.72
C THR A 106 -11.10 19.89 -5.68
N VAL A 107 -10.83 20.76 -4.70
CA VAL A 107 -11.51 22.06 -4.57
C VAL A 107 -10.95 23.10 -5.54
N ILE A 108 -9.62 23.10 -5.77
CA ILE A 108 -8.96 24.12 -6.61
C ILE A 108 -9.02 23.78 -8.10
N PHE A 109 -8.85 22.52 -8.45
CA PHE A 109 -8.82 22.04 -9.84
C PHE A 109 -10.09 21.21 -10.13
N ASP A 110 -9.92 19.90 -10.21
CA ASP A 110 -11.01 18.95 -10.40
C ASP A 110 -10.67 17.59 -9.77
N LEU A 111 -11.65 16.69 -9.78
CA LEU A 111 -11.51 15.34 -9.21
C LEU A 111 -10.44 14.51 -9.94
N THR A 112 -10.27 14.67 -11.25
CA THR A 112 -9.33 13.87 -12.05
C THR A 112 -7.89 14.17 -11.65
N ILE A 113 -7.52 15.45 -11.65
CA ILE A 113 -6.19 15.92 -11.23
C ILE A 113 -5.91 15.53 -9.78
N ALA A 114 -6.92 15.66 -8.91
CA ALA A 114 -6.77 15.30 -7.50
C ALA A 114 -6.48 13.81 -7.31
N ILE A 115 -7.13 12.93 -8.07
CA ILE A 115 -6.89 11.48 -8.01
C ILE A 115 -5.50 11.14 -8.54
N GLU A 116 -5.09 11.70 -9.68
CA GLU A 116 -3.78 11.44 -10.29
C GLU A 116 -2.64 11.82 -9.34
N ILE A 117 -2.63 13.06 -8.87
CA ILE A 117 -1.59 13.57 -7.95
C ILE A 117 -1.67 12.86 -6.60
N GLY A 118 -2.87 12.65 -6.08
CA GLY A 118 -3.08 11.95 -4.81
C GLY A 118 -2.60 10.51 -4.84
N LEU A 119 -2.82 9.79 -5.96
CA LEU A 119 -2.32 8.43 -6.14
C LEU A 119 -0.80 8.39 -6.17
N VAL A 120 -0.16 9.29 -6.94
CA VAL A 120 1.31 9.36 -7.00
C VAL A 120 1.89 9.65 -5.63
N LEU A 121 1.33 10.63 -4.90
CA LEU A 121 1.76 10.96 -3.55
C LEU A 121 1.58 9.77 -2.59
N ALA A 122 0.44 9.08 -2.66
CA ALA A 122 0.17 7.91 -1.84
C ALA A 122 1.19 6.78 -2.08
N VAL A 123 1.53 6.52 -3.36
CA VAL A 123 2.54 5.51 -3.72
C VAL A 123 3.93 5.88 -3.19
N ILE A 124 4.34 7.14 -3.34
CA ILE A 124 5.64 7.61 -2.83
C ILE A 124 5.72 7.44 -1.30
N LEU A 125 4.70 7.89 -0.58
CA LEU A 125 4.65 7.78 0.88
C LEU A 125 4.54 6.32 1.35
N PHE A 126 3.87 5.47 0.60
CA PHE A 126 3.78 4.04 0.86
C PHE A 126 5.14 3.35 0.71
N ILE A 127 5.87 3.64 -0.39
CA ILE A 127 7.23 3.12 -0.59
C ILE A 127 8.15 3.58 0.55
N LYS A 128 8.11 4.88 0.90
CA LYS A 128 8.88 5.41 2.03
C LYS A 128 8.58 4.66 3.33
N ARG A 129 7.32 4.39 3.64
CA ARG A 129 6.90 3.66 4.83
C ARG A 129 7.42 2.22 4.85
N ILE A 130 7.43 1.54 3.69
CA ILE A 130 8.02 0.20 3.58
C ILE A 130 9.53 0.25 3.83
N MET A 131 10.23 1.24 3.27
CA MET A 131 11.68 1.42 3.51
C MET A 131 12.00 1.66 5.00
N GLU A 132 11.19 2.47 5.68
CA GLU A 132 11.34 2.74 7.11
C GLU A 132 10.99 1.53 7.99
N SER A 133 10.13 0.63 7.53
CA SER A 133 9.75 -0.58 8.26
C SER A 133 10.77 -1.71 8.14
N THR A 134 11.69 -1.62 7.17
CA THR A 134 12.73 -2.62 6.98
C THR A 134 13.95 -2.24 7.80
N ASN A 135 14.39 -3.13 8.67
CA ASN A 135 15.54 -2.94 9.52
C ASN A 135 16.56 -4.06 9.32
N ILE A 136 17.84 -3.70 9.39
CA ILE A 136 18.94 -4.67 9.43
C ILE A 136 19.67 -4.42 10.74
N SER A 137 19.67 -5.40 11.61
CA SER A 137 20.39 -5.36 12.88
C SER A 137 21.58 -6.30 12.84
N VAL A 138 22.70 -5.83 13.38
CA VAL A 138 23.92 -6.66 13.54
C VAL A 138 24.05 -6.99 15.02
N ILE A 139 24.03 -8.24 15.35
CA ILE A 139 24.19 -8.76 16.71
C ILE A 139 25.62 -9.24 16.85
N GLN A 140 26.42 -8.49 17.61
CA GLN A 140 27.82 -8.76 17.90
C GLN A 140 27.97 -8.98 19.37
N ASP A 141 28.14 -10.00 19.99
CA ASP A 141 28.37 -10.26 21.44
C ASP A 141 27.23 -9.96 22.42
N GLU A 142 27.32 -10.58 23.60
CA GLU A 142 26.37 -10.55 24.72
C GLU A 142 26.10 -9.15 25.32
N LEU A 143 26.81 -8.11 24.91
CA LEU A 143 26.78 -6.79 25.54
C LEU A 143 25.81 -5.78 24.88
N ASP A 144 25.34 -6.04 23.68
CA ASP A 144 24.44 -5.13 22.94
C ASP A 144 22.93 -5.43 23.11
N VAL A 145 22.55 -6.23 24.11
CA VAL A 145 21.15 -6.55 24.41
C VAL A 145 20.50 -5.43 25.22
N HIS A 146 20.50 -4.21 24.69
CA HIS A 146 19.66 -3.11 25.16
C HIS A 146 18.80 -2.56 24.03
N SER A 147 17.88 -3.36 23.52
CA SER A 147 16.69 -2.85 22.83
C SER A 147 15.45 -3.48 23.45
N ASP A 148 14.63 -2.58 23.97
CA ASP A 148 13.34 -2.83 24.61
C ASP A 148 12.44 -3.74 23.78
N GLY A 149 11.98 -4.83 24.37
CA GLY A 149 10.77 -5.52 23.94
C GLY A 149 10.96 -6.96 23.47
N GLU A 150 10.45 -7.85 24.28
CA GLU A 150 10.20 -9.27 24.11
C GLU A 150 11.39 -10.22 24.35
N GLN A 151 11.23 -10.93 25.45
CA GLN A 151 12.04 -12.07 25.87
C GLN A 151 11.89 -13.26 24.91
N ASP A 152 12.36 -13.14 23.69
CA ASP A 152 12.48 -14.26 22.78
C ASP A 152 13.95 -14.63 22.59
N GLU A 153 14.32 -15.76 23.23
CA GLU A 153 15.57 -16.50 23.06
C GLU A 153 16.83 -15.62 23.01
N ARG A 154 17.48 -15.44 24.14
CA ARG A 154 18.85 -14.93 24.22
C ARG A 154 19.72 -15.81 23.32
N LEU A 155 19.95 -15.36 22.09
CA LEU A 155 20.86 -15.98 21.17
C LEU A 155 22.28 -15.88 21.77
N MET A 156 22.77 -16.95 22.33
CA MET A 156 24.19 -17.05 22.65
C MET A 156 24.94 -17.12 21.32
N VAL A 157 25.42 -15.99 20.85
CA VAL A 157 26.23 -15.91 19.64
C VAL A 157 27.63 -16.45 19.99
N PRO A 158 28.15 -17.49 19.30
CA PRO A 158 29.50 -18.00 19.55
C PRO A 158 30.55 -16.92 19.29
N ARG A 159 31.69 -17.01 20.00
CA ARG A 159 32.81 -16.10 19.74
C ARG A 159 33.25 -16.20 18.27
N HIS A 160 33.65 -15.08 17.70
CA HIS A 160 34.04 -14.94 16.29
C HIS A 160 32.89 -15.13 15.27
N THR A 161 31.62 -14.89 15.71
CA THR A 161 30.45 -14.97 14.86
C THR A 161 29.72 -13.63 14.86
N GLU A 162 29.30 -13.17 13.70
CA GLU A 162 28.37 -12.03 13.51
C GLU A 162 27.04 -12.53 12.99
N VAL A 163 25.95 -12.00 13.54
CA VAL A 163 24.61 -12.33 13.07
C VAL A 163 23.97 -11.07 12.50
N TYR A 164 23.62 -11.12 11.23
CA TYR A 164 22.88 -10.08 10.51
C TYR A 164 21.41 -10.50 10.44
N GLU A 165 20.54 -9.85 11.18
CA GLU A 165 19.10 -10.12 11.09
C GLU A 165 18.45 -9.10 10.17
N ILE A 166 17.81 -9.60 9.09
CA ILE A 166 17.07 -8.79 8.12
C ILE A 166 15.60 -8.92 8.45
N GLU A 167 14.95 -7.80 8.80
CA GLU A 167 13.52 -7.71 9.11
C GLU A 167 12.80 -6.92 8.04
N GLY A 168 11.82 -7.55 7.40
CA GLY A 168 11.01 -6.94 6.35
C GLY A 168 11.44 -7.32 4.93
N PRO A 169 10.87 -6.68 3.90
CA PRO A 169 11.19 -6.95 2.51
C PRO A 169 12.60 -6.47 2.14
N PHE A 170 13.36 -7.32 1.47
CA PHE A 170 14.73 -7.02 1.05
C PHE A 170 14.75 -6.56 -0.42
N PHE A 171 14.80 -5.23 -0.64
CA PHE A 171 14.62 -4.61 -1.95
C PHE A 171 15.49 -3.34 -2.10
N PHE A 172 15.43 -2.69 -3.26
CA PHE A 172 16.26 -1.53 -3.60
C PHE A 172 16.31 -0.43 -2.52
N GLY A 173 15.25 -0.26 -1.74
CA GLY A 173 15.16 0.79 -0.71
C GLY A 173 16.11 0.62 0.49
N ILE A 174 16.69 -0.57 0.68
CA ILE A 174 17.62 -0.88 1.78
C ILE A 174 19.03 -1.24 1.30
N ALA A 175 19.26 -1.17 0.00
CA ALA A 175 20.55 -1.47 -0.62
C ALA A 175 21.71 -0.76 0.07
N ASN A 176 21.58 0.55 0.31
CA ASN A 176 22.63 1.37 0.92
C ASN A 176 22.96 0.95 2.37
N LYS A 177 21.96 0.51 3.15
CA LYS A 177 22.19 0.03 4.52
C LYS A 177 23.02 -1.26 4.52
N PHE A 178 22.82 -2.11 3.53
CA PHE A 178 23.56 -3.37 3.42
C PHE A 178 24.99 -3.13 2.93
N GLU A 179 25.20 -2.17 2.04
CA GLU A 179 26.52 -1.74 1.57
C GLU A 179 27.37 -1.16 2.72
N GLU A 180 26.79 -0.33 3.60
CA GLU A 180 27.49 0.16 4.79
C GLU A 180 27.97 -0.97 5.71
N LEU A 181 27.21 -2.05 5.80
CA LEU A 181 27.58 -3.22 6.61
C LEU A 181 28.68 -4.06 5.97
N SER A 182 28.75 -4.10 4.64
CA SER A 182 29.80 -4.85 3.92
C SER A 182 31.21 -4.28 4.16
N HIS A 183 31.31 -2.97 4.42
CA HIS A 183 32.58 -2.31 4.68
C HIS A 183 33.07 -2.37 6.13
N ARG A 184 32.30 -2.97 7.05
CA ARG A 184 32.76 -3.20 8.43
C ARG A 184 33.82 -4.31 8.45
N ARG A 185 35.04 -3.94 8.78
CA ARG A 185 36.10 -4.90 9.07
C ARG A 185 35.88 -5.44 10.48
N THR A 186 35.74 -6.73 10.59
CA THR A 186 35.63 -7.45 11.87
C THR A 186 36.57 -8.62 11.89
N ASP A 187 37.08 -8.96 13.09
CA ASP A 187 37.95 -10.12 13.30
C ASP A 187 37.14 -11.44 13.36
N ASN A 188 35.83 -11.36 13.06
CA ASN A 188 34.94 -12.52 13.13
C ASN A 188 35.05 -13.37 11.86
N THR A 189 35.12 -14.69 12.05
CA THR A 189 35.34 -15.64 10.96
C THR A 189 34.05 -16.16 10.34
N ILE A 190 32.92 -16.08 11.07
CA ILE A 190 31.61 -16.60 10.64
C ILE A 190 30.60 -15.46 10.59
N ARG A 191 29.87 -15.36 9.47
CA ARG A 191 28.77 -14.40 9.29
C ARG A 191 27.48 -15.16 9.02
N ILE A 192 26.49 -15.01 9.90
CA ILE A 192 25.17 -15.64 9.77
C ILE A 192 24.17 -14.58 9.32
N ILE A 193 23.53 -14.78 8.19
CA ILE A 193 22.49 -13.90 7.67
C ILE A 193 21.12 -14.55 7.95
N ARG A 194 20.39 -14.00 8.93
CA ARG A 194 19.04 -14.49 9.28
C ARG A 194 18.00 -13.83 8.39
N MET A 195 17.31 -14.66 7.61
CA MET A 195 16.31 -14.22 6.64
C MET A 195 14.87 -14.65 7.00
N ARG A 196 14.66 -15.12 8.24
CA ARG A 196 13.35 -15.63 8.69
C ARG A 196 12.23 -14.63 8.52
N LYS A 197 12.52 -13.33 8.72
CA LYS A 197 11.56 -12.24 8.62
C LYS A 197 11.55 -11.55 7.25
N VAL A 198 12.32 -12.05 6.28
CA VAL A 198 12.34 -11.54 4.90
C VAL A 198 11.13 -12.09 4.16
N SER A 199 10.21 -11.21 3.78
CA SER A 199 8.97 -11.61 3.09
C SER A 199 9.19 -11.86 1.58
N PHE A 200 10.03 -11.05 0.94
CA PHE A 200 10.46 -11.23 -0.45
C PHE A 200 11.80 -10.51 -0.68
N ILE A 201 12.47 -10.87 -1.77
CA ILE A 201 13.71 -10.24 -2.24
C ILE A 201 13.53 -9.88 -3.72
N ASP A 202 13.97 -8.67 -4.11
CA ASP A 202 13.97 -8.23 -5.51
C ASP A 202 15.37 -8.38 -6.16
N ALA A 203 15.48 -8.04 -7.45
CA ALA A 203 16.74 -8.16 -8.18
C ALA A 203 17.87 -7.32 -7.57
N THR A 204 17.56 -6.12 -7.04
CA THR A 204 18.54 -5.27 -6.38
C THR A 204 19.00 -5.85 -5.03
N GLY A 205 18.04 -6.39 -4.26
CA GLY A 205 18.33 -7.11 -3.02
C GLY A 205 19.22 -8.32 -3.25
N ILE A 206 18.94 -9.12 -4.29
CA ILE A 206 19.78 -10.26 -4.69
C ILE A 206 21.20 -9.80 -5.04
N HIS A 207 21.34 -8.77 -5.87
CA HIS A 207 22.63 -8.25 -6.28
C HIS A 207 23.46 -7.76 -5.08
N ASN A 208 22.86 -7.03 -4.15
CA ASN A 208 23.56 -6.57 -2.94
C ASN A 208 23.93 -7.70 -2.00
N LEU A 209 23.06 -8.71 -1.89
CA LEU A 209 23.37 -9.92 -1.13
C LEU A 209 24.56 -10.68 -1.73
N GLU A 210 24.59 -10.80 -3.06
CA GLU A 210 25.68 -11.41 -3.81
C GLU A 210 27.01 -10.69 -3.57
N ILE A 211 27.04 -9.35 -3.70
CA ILE A 211 28.23 -8.52 -3.44
C ILE A 211 28.73 -8.72 -2.00
N PHE A 212 27.80 -8.68 -1.03
CA PHE A 212 28.15 -8.89 0.37
C PHE A 212 28.77 -10.25 0.63
N ILE A 213 28.17 -11.31 0.09
CA ILE A 213 28.64 -12.69 0.22
C ILE A 213 30.01 -12.83 -0.44
N GLN A 214 30.16 -12.32 -1.67
CA GLN A 214 31.42 -12.39 -2.40
C GLN A 214 32.55 -11.67 -1.63
N SER A 215 32.31 -10.47 -1.16
CA SER A 215 33.29 -9.70 -0.37
C SER A 215 33.69 -10.46 0.91
N ALA A 216 32.74 -11.07 1.59
CA ALA A 216 33.00 -11.82 2.80
C ALA A 216 33.79 -13.11 2.51
N LEU A 217 33.48 -13.83 1.44
CA LEU A 217 34.23 -15.02 1.01
C LEU A 217 35.68 -14.68 0.60
N ASP A 218 35.86 -13.53 -0.08
CA ASP A 218 37.18 -13.04 -0.48
C ASP A 218 38.05 -12.67 0.74
N GLU A 219 37.41 -12.24 1.84
CA GLU A 219 38.06 -12.00 3.14
C GLU A 219 38.30 -13.30 3.96
N GLY A 220 37.83 -14.43 3.47
CA GLY A 220 38.00 -15.74 4.13
C GLY A 220 36.96 -16.04 5.21
N HIS A 221 35.82 -15.37 5.21
CA HIS A 221 34.73 -15.63 6.13
C HIS A 221 33.83 -16.79 5.66
N ILE A 222 33.26 -17.51 6.61
CA ILE A 222 32.21 -18.50 6.36
C ILE A 222 30.86 -17.83 6.42
N ILE A 223 30.04 -17.98 5.37
CA ILE A 223 28.69 -17.42 5.31
C ILE A 223 27.66 -18.52 5.53
N ILE A 224 26.67 -18.25 6.39
CA ILE A 224 25.53 -19.13 6.64
C ILE A 224 24.24 -18.32 6.43
N LEU A 225 23.35 -18.82 5.57
CA LEU A 225 22.00 -18.25 5.38
C LEU A 225 21.02 -19.03 6.25
N SER A 226 20.36 -18.37 7.18
CA SER A 226 19.48 -19.03 8.15
C SER A 226 18.04 -18.58 8.02
N GLY A 227 17.11 -19.55 8.05
CA GLY A 227 15.69 -19.28 8.08
C GLY A 227 15.11 -18.76 6.77
N VAL A 228 15.69 -19.13 5.65
CA VAL A 228 15.25 -18.71 4.31
C VAL A 228 13.90 -19.35 3.99
N ASN A 229 12.89 -18.52 3.68
CA ASN A 229 11.58 -19.02 3.25
C ASN A 229 11.61 -19.53 1.80
N GLN A 230 10.62 -20.33 1.41
CA GLN A 230 10.58 -20.99 0.11
C GLN A 230 10.67 -20.02 -1.09
N SER A 231 10.04 -18.84 -1.01
CA SER A 231 10.06 -17.86 -2.10
C SER A 231 11.42 -17.18 -2.26
N VAL A 232 12.05 -16.83 -1.15
CA VAL A 232 13.39 -16.25 -1.12
C VAL A 232 14.43 -17.30 -1.53
N HIS A 233 14.31 -18.54 -1.05
CA HIS A 233 15.18 -19.63 -1.44
C HIS A 233 15.17 -19.87 -2.96
N ALA A 234 13.99 -19.89 -3.58
CA ALA A 234 13.89 -20.01 -5.04
C ALA A 234 14.60 -18.86 -5.76
N ALA A 235 14.47 -17.62 -5.25
CA ALA A 235 15.10 -16.46 -5.85
C ALA A 235 16.65 -16.50 -5.75
N ILE A 236 17.19 -16.78 -4.55
CA ILE A 236 18.65 -16.86 -4.34
C ILE A 236 19.29 -18.07 -5.05
N LYS A 237 18.55 -19.19 -5.17
CA LYS A 237 19.01 -20.35 -5.94
C LYS A 237 19.11 -20.05 -7.42
N ASN A 238 18.10 -19.39 -8.00
CA ASN A 238 18.11 -18.97 -9.40
C ASN A 238 19.22 -17.95 -9.71
N ALA A 239 19.66 -17.19 -8.71
CA ALA A 239 20.77 -16.25 -8.81
C ALA A 239 22.16 -16.88 -8.59
N GLY A 240 22.24 -18.18 -8.26
CA GLY A 240 23.51 -18.87 -8.01
C GLY A 240 24.12 -18.62 -6.62
N ILE A 241 23.44 -17.90 -5.74
CA ILE A 241 23.94 -17.59 -4.38
C ILE A 241 24.09 -18.87 -3.54
N VAL A 242 23.19 -19.84 -3.71
CA VAL A 242 23.25 -21.13 -3.01
C VAL A 242 24.53 -21.89 -3.39
N ASP A 243 24.92 -21.84 -4.67
CA ASP A 243 26.14 -22.49 -5.15
C ASP A 243 27.43 -21.80 -4.62
N MET A 244 27.37 -20.48 -4.38
CA MET A 244 28.48 -19.70 -3.81
C MET A 244 28.69 -19.98 -2.33
N VAL A 245 27.62 -20.14 -1.57
CA VAL A 245 27.66 -20.34 -0.10
C VAL A 245 27.83 -21.83 0.26
N GLY A 246 27.32 -22.72 -0.59
CA GLY A 246 27.20 -24.16 -0.36
C GLY A 246 25.83 -24.56 0.15
N GLU A 247 25.26 -25.67 -0.37
CA GLU A 247 23.91 -26.14 0.02
C GLU A 247 23.79 -26.46 1.52
N GLU A 248 24.88 -26.84 2.15
CA GLU A 248 24.97 -27.16 3.59
C GLU A 248 24.86 -25.91 4.50
N ASN A 249 25.04 -24.72 3.95
CA ASN A 249 25.05 -23.45 4.68
C ASN A 249 23.77 -22.62 4.44
N VAL A 250 22.69 -23.21 3.85
CA VAL A 250 21.43 -22.51 3.55
C VAL A 250 20.23 -23.13 4.27
#